data_66a9816add0dd26b07ab07fe9d41f4c4
#
_entry.id   66a9816add0dd26b07ab07fe9d41f4c4
#
_cell.length_a   1.000
_cell.length_b   1.000
_cell.length_c   1.000
_cell.angle_alpha   90.00
_cell.angle_beta   90.00
_cell.angle_gamma   90.00
#
_symmetry.space_group_name_H-M   'P 1'
#
loop_
_entity.id
_entity.type
_entity.pdbx_description
1 polymer ?
#
loop_
_entity_poly.entity_id
_entity_poly.type
_entity_poly.pdbx_seq_one_letter_code
_entity_poly.pdbx_strand_id
1 'polypeptide(L)'
;MFTGIVEEIGTVRQVVRGTRSSHFVIAADKVLNDTKIGDSICTSGVCLTVTNMGKDYFEADVMAETMRRSKLGSLSQGSRVNLERALSLQTRLGGHIVSGHIDGTGTITRMEREDNAVWVTVTAEPTVLKYIIEKGSITIDGISLTVAYVDDTCFRVSIIPHTAEETTLLTQKAGDTVNLECDMLGKYVERLLHFEQTTEEQTSKNRHYLFLFGGAWIFIINYQKGCTICFNIIQLKKLCRLCVTVKSFW
;
A
#
# COMPACT_ATOMS: atom_id res chain seq x y z
N MET A 1 13.11 5.24 -2.86
CA MET A 1 12.93 3.79 -2.70
C MET A 1 13.83 3.31 -1.58
N PHE A 2 13.38 2.34 -0.79
CA PHE A 2 14.01 1.81 0.41
C PHE A 2 13.90 0.28 0.41
N THR A 3 14.50 -0.37 1.40
CA THR A 3 14.47 -1.84 1.54
C THR A 3 13.62 -2.31 2.73
N GLY A 4 13.30 -1.41 3.65
CA GLY A 4 12.72 -1.73 4.95
C GLY A 4 13.73 -2.32 5.94
N ILE A 5 15.02 -2.13 5.71
CA ILE A 5 16.08 -2.48 6.66
C ILE A 5 16.51 -1.19 7.37
N VAL A 6 16.12 -1.08 8.62
CA VAL A 6 16.45 0.09 9.46
C VAL A 6 17.96 0.17 9.65
N GLU A 7 18.53 1.34 9.40
CA GLU A 7 19.97 1.58 9.58
C GLU A 7 20.28 2.15 10.95
N GLU A 8 19.33 2.91 11.53
CA GLU A 8 19.53 3.67 12.75
C GLU A 8 18.20 3.99 13.42
N ILE A 9 18.22 4.14 14.73
CA ILE A 9 17.12 4.74 15.50
C ILE A 9 17.45 6.20 15.80
N GLY A 10 16.76 7.11 15.13
CA GLY A 10 16.87 8.54 15.40
C GLY A 10 15.95 9.02 16.53
N THR A 11 16.12 10.28 16.92
CA THR A 11 15.30 10.92 17.95
C THR A 11 14.80 12.27 17.45
N VAL A 12 13.51 12.51 17.57
CA VAL A 12 12.90 13.81 17.24
C VAL A 12 13.38 14.85 18.25
N ARG A 13 14.15 15.84 17.79
CA ARG A 13 14.62 16.99 18.62
C ARG A 13 13.55 18.07 18.74
N GLN A 14 12.85 18.30 17.63
CA GLN A 14 11.85 19.35 17.56
C GLN A 14 10.79 19.04 16.52
N VAL A 15 9.55 19.43 16.81
CA VAL A 15 8.44 19.46 15.83
C VAL A 15 7.80 20.85 15.91
N VAL A 16 7.88 21.61 14.85
CA VAL A 16 7.16 22.87 14.69
C VAL A 16 5.92 22.62 13.84
N ARG A 17 4.74 22.67 14.45
CA ARG A 17 3.48 22.43 13.76
C ARG A 17 2.95 23.73 13.16
N GLY A 18 2.82 23.75 11.84
CA GLY A 18 2.17 24.82 11.09
C GLY A 18 0.77 24.42 10.61
N THR A 19 0.07 25.32 9.97
CA THR A 19 -1.29 25.08 9.43
C THR A 19 -1.30 24.19 8.18
N ARG A 20 -0.26 24.24 7.36
CA ARG A 20 -0.15 23.52 6.08
C ARG A 20 0.97 22.48 6.04
N SER A 21 1.95 22.61 6.90
CA SER A 21 3.09 21.69 7.02
C SER A 21 3.61 21.70 8.45
N SER A 22 4.37 20.67 8.81
CA SER A 22 5.12 20.61 10.06
C SER A 22 6.59 20.45 9.71
N HIS A 23 7.43 21.09 10.52
CA HIS A 23 8.88 21.02 10.37
C HIS A 23 9.45 20.13 11.47
N PHE A 24 10.25 19.13 11.09
CA PHE A 24 10.90 18.19 11.98
C PHE A 24 12.40 18.42 12.00
N VAL A 25 12.98 18.37 13.18
CA VAL A 25 14.42 18.25 13.40
C VAL A 25 14.66 16.90 14.06
N ILE A 26 15.42 16.02 13.40
CA ILE A 26 15.64 14.64 13.84
C ILE A 26 17.13 14.42 14.05
N ALA A 27 17.51 14.04 15.30
CA ALA A 27 18.86 13.65 15.63
C ALA A 27 19.18 12.31 14.97
N ALA A 28 20.31 12.22 14.30
CA ALA A 28 20.82 11.05 13.60
C ALA A 28 22.34 11.12 13.50
N ASP A 29 22.96 10.01 13.15
CA ASP A 29 24.42 9.90 12.94
C ASP A 29 24.71 9.08 11.67
N LYS A 30 24.38 7.80 11.67
CA LYS A 30 24.70 6.85 10.61
C LYS A 30 24.07 7.21 9.26
N VAL A 31 22.78 7.58 9.26
CA VAL A 31 22.05 7.94 8.03
C VAL A 31 22.47 9.30 7.47
N LEU A 32 23.29 10.08 8.19
CA LEU A 32 23.84 11.34 7.68
C LEU A 32 25.09 11.12 6.80
N ASN A 33 25.72 9.95 6.87
CA ASN A 33 26.88 9.62 6.04
C ASN A 33 26.45 9.58 4.58
N ASP A 34 27.11 10.39 3.73
CA ASP A 34 26.84 10.57 2.30
C ASP A 34 25.46 11.16 1.95
N THR A 35 24.63 11.49 2.94
CA THR A 35 23.36 12.20 2.74
C THR A 35 23.59 13.67 2.39
N LYS A 36 22.78 14.19 1.47
CA LYS A 36 22.80 15.58 1.01
C LYS A 36 21.42 16.19 1.11
N ILE A 37 21.34 17.51 1.15
CA ILE A 37 20.08 18.25 1.02
C ILE A 37 19.42 17.83 -0.31
N GLY A 38 18.13 17.46 -0.24
CA GLY A 38 17.35 16.93 -1.35
C GLY A 38 17.26 15.40 -1.37
N ASP A 39 18.11 14.68 -0.63
CA ASP A 39 18.00 13.22 -0.49
C ASP A 39 16.77 12.83 0.36
N SER A 40 16.35 11.58 0.22
CA SER A 40 15.24 11.03 0.99
C SER A 40 15.74 10.13 2.11
N ILE A 41 15.18 10.33 3.30
CA ILE A 41 15.33 9.42 4.45
C ILE A 41 13.94 8.89 4.82
N CYS A 42 13.79 7.57 4.88
CA CYS A 42 12.60 6.91 5.41
C CYS A 42 12.58 7.07 6.93
N THR A 43 11.57 7.75 7.44
CA THR A 43 11.40 8.03 8.86
C THR A 43 10.16 7.31 9.37
N SER A 44 10.35 6.22 10.11
CA SER A 44 9.27 5.31 10.54
C SER A 44 8.29 4.97 9.41
N GLY A 45 8.81 4.60 8.23
CA GLY A 45 8.02 4.20 7.05
C GLY A 45 7.56 5.35 6.17
N VAL A 46 7.86 6.60 6.51
CA VAL A 46 7.49 7.78 5.71
C VAL A 46 8.72 8.36 5.02
N CYS A 47 8.68 8.48 3.70
CA CYS A 47 9.72 9.12 2.90
C CYS A 47 9.72 10.63 3.16
N LEU A 48 10.80 11.15 3.74
CA LEU A 48 10.99 12.56 3.99
C LEU A 48 12.19 13.09 3.22
N THR A 49 12.05 14.26 2.61
CA THR A 49 13.15 14.93 1.92
C THR A 49 13.93 15.79 2.90
N VAL A 50 15.25 15.63 2.93
CA VAL A 50 16.15 16.43 3.73
C VAL A 50 16.17 17.86 3.20
N THR A 51 15.71 18.81 4.00
CA THR A 51 15.68 20.25 3.66
C THR A 51 16.87 21.01 4.22
N ASN A 52 17.42 20.55 5.32
CA ASN A 52 18.65 21.06 5.95
C ASN A 52 19.28 19.94 6.77
N MET A 53 20.55 20.05 7.09
CA MET A 53 21.25 19.08 7.93
C MET A 53 22.47 19.69 8.62
N GLY A 54 22.80 19.14 9.78
CA GLY A 54 24.01 19.46 10.53
C GLY A 54 24.87 18.22 10.74
N LYS A 55 25.77 18.31 11.68
CA LYS A 55 26.70 17.22 11.99
C LYS A 55 25.99 15.99 12.59
N ASP A 56 24.90 16.21 13.34
CA ASP A 56 24.21 15.21 14.15
C ASP A 56 22.68 15.32 14.08
N TYR A 57 22.15 15.92 13.01
CA TYR A 57 20.72 16.02 12.73
C TYR A 57 20.44 16.29 11.25
N PHE A 58 19.22 16.01 10.85
CA PHE A 58 18.63 16.50 9.61
C PHE A 58 17.26 17.15 9.90
N GLU A 59 16.82 17.98 8.95
CA GLU A 59 15.52 18.63 8.99
C GLU A 59 14.69 18.20 7.79
N ALA A 60 13.39 18.10 7.98
CA ALA A 60 12.46 17.78 6.93
C ALA A 60 11.11 18.47 7.11
N ASP A 61 10.51 18.91 6.02
CA ASP A 61 9.15 19.43 6.01
C ASP A 61 8.15 18.32 5.71
N VAL A 62 7.12 18.20 6.53
CA VAL A 62 6.09 17.17 6.45
C VAL A 62 4.76 17.81 6.13
N MET A 63 4.13 17.39 5.04
CA MET A 63 2.83 17.90 4.61
C MET A 63 1.74 17.58 5.64
N ALA A 64 0.74 18.46 5.75
CA ALA A 64 -0.39 18.25 6.68
C ALA A 64 -1.15 16.95 6.41
N GLU A 65 -1.26 16.52 5.16
CA GLU A 65 -1.87 15.23 4.80
C GLU A 65 -1.08 14.05 5.38
N THR A 66 0.24 14.07 5.25
CA THR A 66 1.14 13.07 5.84
C THR A 66 1.02 13.03 7.37
N MET A 67 0.94 14.20 8.01
CA MET A 67 0.72 14.30 9.46
C MET A 67 -0.61 13.68 9.89
N ARG A 68 -1.68 13.85 9.11
CA ARG A 68 -3.00 13.30 9.43
C ARG A 68 -3.09 11.78 9.20
N ARG A 69 -2.44 11.28 8.16
CA ARG A 69 -2.54 9.87 7.75
C ARG A 69 -1.50 8.95 8.35
N SER A 70 -0.52 9.50 9.06
CA SER A 70 0.58 8.72 9.60
C SER A 70 0.75 8.93 11.10
N LYS A 71 1.47 8.02 11.72
CA LYS A 71 1.94 8.13 13.10
C LYS A 71 2.77 9.41 13.34
N LEU A 72 3.36 10.03 12.30
CA LEU A 72 4.15 11.24 12.45
C LEU A 72 3.36 12.38 13.13
N GLY A 73 2.04 12.41 12.94
CA GLY A 73 1.16 13.38 13.58
C GLY A 73 1.17 13.34 15.11
N SER A 74 1.47 12.19 15.71
CA SER A 74 1.53 12.00 17.16
C SER A 74 2.94 12.18 17.75
N LEU A 75 3.97 12.29 16.91
CA LEU A 75 5.35 12.44 17.39
C LEU A 75 5.57 13.80 18.05
N SER A 76 6.43 13.80 19.05
CA SER A 76 6.85 14.97 19.80
C SER A 76 8.36 14.91 20.08
N GLN A 77 8.89 15.97 20.68
CA GLN A 77 10.28 15.95 21.13
C GLN A 77 10.55 14.73 22.03
N GLY A 78 11.66 14.04 21.78
CA GLY A 78 12.05 12.81 22.46
C GLY A 78 11.50 11.54 21.83
N SER A 79 10.55 11.60 20.87
CA SER A 79 10.06 10.43 20.17
C SER A 79 11.18 9.76 19.38
N ARG A 80 11.26 8.43 19.45
CA ARG A 80 12.21 7.63 18.67
C ARG A 80 11.60 7.23 17.34
N VAL A 81 12.41 7.22 16.28
CA VAL A 81 12.01 6.91 14.91
C VAL A 81 13.01 5.98 14.24
N ASN A 82 12.51 5.05 13.41
CA ASN A 82 13.35 4.22 12.55
C ASN A 82 13.81 5.04 11.36
N LEU A 83 15.08 4.95 11.00
CA LEU A 83 15.67 5.68 9.89
C LEU A 83 16.33 4.73 8.89
N GLU A 84 16.14 4.99 7.61
CA GLU A 84 16.77 4.29 6.49
C GLU A 84 17.03 5.29 5.36
N ARG A 85 18.24 5.29 4.79
CA ARG A 85 18.55 6.09 3.59
C ARG A 85 17.92 5.50 2.35
N ALA A 86 17.68 6.35 1.35
CA ALA A 86 17.25 5.87 0.05
C ALA A 86 18.28 4.89 -0.57
N LEU A 87 17.75 3.88 -1.28
CA LEU A 87 18.55 2.89 -2.01
C LEU A 87 19.53 3.56 -2.97
N SER A 88 20.78 3.10 -2.97
CA SER A 88 21.76 3.33 -4.03
C SER A 88 21.87 2.10 -4.93
N LEU A 89 22.49 2.23 -6.09
CA LEU A 89 22.75 1.10 -6.99
C LEU A 89 23.67 0.02 -6.37
N GLN A 90 24.36 0.33 -5.29
CA GLN A 90 25.27 -0.58 -4.59
C GLN A 90 24.63 -1.23 -3.36
N THR A 91 23.47 -0.78 -2.94
CA THR A 91 22.77 -1.32 -1.77
C THR A 91 22.12 -2.67 -2.10
N ARG A 92 22.25 -3.65 -1.19
CA ARG A 92 21.53 -4.92 -1.31
C ARG A 92 20.07 -4.73 -0.92
N LEU A 93 19.14 -5.35 -1.65
CA LEU A 93 17.75 -5.43 -1.28
C LEU A 93 17.59 -6.53 -0.20
N GLY A 94 17.85 -6.18 1.06
CA GLY A 94 17.80 -7.13 2.18
C GLY A 94 16.39 -7.43 2.69
N GLY A 95 15.41 -6.55 2.41
CA GLY A 95 13.99 -6.72 2.73
C GLY A 95 13.14 -6.89 1.45
N HIS A 96 12.26 -5.93 1.17
CA HIS A 96 11.47 -5.88 -0.06
C HIS A 96 11.47 -4.45 -0.63
N ILE A 97 10.76 -4.22 -1.74
CA ILE A 97 10.67 -2.89 -2.35
C ILE A 97 9.72 -2.03 -1.50
N VAL A 98 10.27 -1.02 -0.84
CA VAL A 98 9.55 -0.07 0.01
C VAL A 98 9.63 1.32 -0.61
N SER A 99 8.49 1.99 -0.73
CA SER A 99 8.42 3.33 -1.32
C SER A 99 8.57 4.44 -0.29
N GLY A 100 8.24 4.17 0.97
CA GLY A 100 8.10 5.16 2.03
C GLY A 100 6.76 5.92 1.95
N HIS A 101 5.79 5.36 1.24
CA HIS A 101 4.44 5.92 1.10
C HIS A 101 3.44 4.96 1.75
N ILE A 102 3.17 5.19 3.01
CA ILE A 102 2.31 4.33 3.82
C ILE A 102 0.89 4.27 3.24
N ASP A 103 0.27 3.10 3.32
CA ASP A 103 -1.11 2.86 2.91
C ASP A 103 -2.11 3.27 4.00
N GLY A 104 -1.66 3.22 5.25
CA GLY A 104 -2.47 3.58 6.41
C GLY A 104 -1.72 3.33 7.71
N THR A 105 -2.46 3.31 8.79
CA THR A 105 -1.95 2.97 10.12
C THR A 105 -2.64 1.73 10.65
N GLY A 106 -1.94 1.00 11.51
CA GLY A 106 -2.50 -0.10 12.29
C GLY A 106 -2.35 0.17 13.78
N THR A 107 -3.00 -0.64 14.59
CA THR A 107 -2.88 -0.61 16.07
C THR A 107 -2.29 -1.91 16.55
N ILE A 108 -1.24 -1.86 17.34
CA ILE A 108 -0.70 -3.02 18.03
C ILE A 108 -1.74 -3.44 19.09
N THR A 109 -2.28 -4.65 18.97
CA THR A 109 -3.29 -5.14 19.93
C THR A 109 -2.70 -6.10 20.94
N ARG A 110 -1.62 -6.81 20.59
CA ARG A 110 -0.99 -7.81 21.43
C ARG A 110 0.48 -7.96 21.12
N MET A 111 1.28 -8.19 22.16
CA MET A 111 2.68 -8.54 22.07
C MET A 111 2.95 -9.72 23.01
N GLU A 112 3.42 -10.83 22.47
CA GLU A 112 3.62 -12.06 23.23
C GLU A 112 5.00 -12.61 23.00
N ARG A 113 5.70 -12.90 24.07
CA ARG A 113 7.02 -13.54 24.01
C ARG A 113 6.87 -15.05 23.82
N GLU A 114 7.54 -15.58 22.82
CA GLU A 114 7.66 -17.03 22.58
C GLU A 114 9.13 -17.34 22.31
N ASP A 115 9.75 -18.04 23.25
CA ASP A 115 11.17 -18.35 23.23
C ASP A 115 12.05 -17.09 23.06
N ASN A 116 12.80 -16.98 21.97
CA ASN A 116 13.66 -15.85 21.65
C ASN A 116 12.96 -14.78 20.79
N ALA A 117 11.74 -15.00 20.36
CA ALA A 117 10.97 -14.09 19.51
C ALA A 117 9.85 -13.39 20.27
N VAL A 118 9.36 -12.29 19.70
CA VAL A 118 8.14 -11.60 20.16
C VAL A 118 7.14 -11.56 19.01
N TRP A 119 5.97 -12.14 19.25
CA TRP A 119 4.83 -12.04 18.34
C TRP A 119 4.13 -10.71 18.53
N VAL A 120 3.96 -9.97 17.44
CA VAL A 120 3.24 -8.70 17.42
C VAL A 120 1.98 -8.88 16.57
N THR A 121 0.81 -8.62 17.16
CA THR A 121 -0.48 -8.62 16.48
C THR A 121 -0.89 -7.18 16.20
N VAL A 122 -1.21 -6.90 14.95
CA VAL A 122 -1.60 -5.55 14.49
C VAL A 122 -2.96 -5.66 13.79
N THR A 123 -3.92 -4.84 14.24
CA THR A 123 -5.19 -4.63 13.53
C THR A 123 -5.04 -3.49 12.53
N ALA A 124 -5.69 -3.59 11.39
CA ALA A 124 -5.69 -2.55 10.37
C ALA A 124 -7.03 -2.52 9.63
N GLU A 125 -7.25 -1.45 8.87
CA GLU A 125 -8.43 -1.31 8.04
C GLU A 125 -8.46 -2.39 6.93
N PRO A 126 -9.66 -2.86 6.50
CA PRO A 126 -9.79 -3.85 5.43
C PRO A 126 -9.11 -3.44 4.11
N THR A 127 -9.04 -2.14 3.84
CA THR A 127 -8.35 -1.57 2.67
C THR A 127 -6.85 -1.81 2.68
N VAL A 128 -6.25 -2.03 3.83
CA VAL A 128 -4.84 -2.40 4.02
C VAL A 128 -4.71 -3.92 4.06
N LEU A 129 -5.54 -4.60 4.88
CA LEU A 129 -5.46 -6.06 5.08
C LEU A 129 -5.59 -6.85 3.79
N LYS A 130 -6.38 -6.37 2.81
CA LYS A 130 -6.57 -7.06 1.51
C LYS A 130 -5.28 -7.27 0.70
N TYR A 131 -4.22 -6.49 0.97
CA TYR A 131 -2.92 -6.63 0.30
C TYR A 131 -1.91 -7.44 1.11
N ILE A 132 -2.25 -7.81 2.35
CA ILE A 132 -1.37 -8.56 3.22
C ILE A 132 -1.64 -10.05 2.99
N ILE A 133 -0.59 -10.81 2.70
CA ILE A 133 -0.67 -12.26 2.48
C ILE A 133 0.23 -12.99 3.44
N GLU A 134 -0.19 -14.17 3.91
CA GLU A 134 0.66 -15.02 4.75
C GLU A 134 1.94 -15.40 4.00
N LYS A 135 3.08 -15.33 4.69
CA LYS A 135 4.46 -15.49 4.15
C LYS A 135 4.88 -14.40 3.15
N GLY A 136 4.05 -13.38 2.92
CA GLY A 136 4.44 -12.18 2.20
C GLY A 136 5.18 -11.20 3.10
N SER A 137 5.45 -10.01 2.55
CA SER A 137 6.12 -8.91 3.25
C SER A 137 5.15 -7.78 3.58
N ILE A 138 5.36 -7.16 4.73
CA ILE A 138 4.69 -5.91 5.17
C ILE A 138 5.73 -5.00 5.79
N THR A 139 5.55 -3.70 5.63
CA THR A 139 6.37 -2.71 6.34
C THR A 139 5.61 -2.17 7.54
N ILE A 140 6.18 -2.31 8.73
CA ILE A 140 5.68 -1.71 9.98
C ILE A 140 6.69 -0.65 10.44
N ASP A 141 6.27 0.62 10.53
CA ASP A 141 7.16 1.74 10.87
C ASP A 141 8.49 1.72 10.08
N GLY A 142 8.43 1.36 8.78
CA GLY A 142 9.61 1.26 7.91
C GLY A 142 10.41 -0.04 8.03
N ILE A 143 9.99 -0.99 8.85
CA ILE A 143 10.65 -2.27 9.05
C ILE A 143 10.03 -3.32 8.13
N SER A 144 10.80 -3.93 7.24
CA SER A 144 10.36 -5.06 6.40
C SER A 144 10.23 -6.33 7.24
N LEU A 145 9.03 -6.88 7.30
CA LEU A 145 8.71 -8.04 8.14
C LEU A 145 7.94 -9.08 7.36
N THR A 146 8.20 -10.35 7.65
CA THR A 146 7.42 -11.46 7.10
C THR A 146 6.12 -11.64 7.87
N VAL A 147 5.01 -11.70 7.14
CA VAL A 147 3.69 -11.99 7.70
C VAL A 147 3.60 -13.46 8.07
N ALA A 148 3.40 -13.73 9.35
CA ALA A 148 3.29 -15.10 9.86
C ALA A 148 1.84 -15.60 9.94
N TYR A 149 0.88 -14.67 10.00
CA TYR A 149 -0.57 -14.93 10.01
C TYR A 149 -1.31 -13.69 9.54
N VAL A 150 -2.44 -13.88 8.88
CA VAL A 150 -3.37 -12.79 8.51
C VAL A 150 -4.81 -13.32 8.44
N ASP A 151 -5.77 -12.50 8.88
CA ASP A 151 -7.20 -12.68 8.71
C ASP A 151 -7.89 -11.36 8.32
N ASP A 152 -9.21 -11.32 8.32
CA ASP A 152 -10.00 -10.14 7.92
C ASP A 152 -9.89 -8.96 8.90
N THR A 153 -9.26 -9.13 10.05
CA THR A 153 -9.21 -8.13 11.14
C THR A 153 -7.79 -7.76 11.56
N CYS A 154 -6.85 -8.68 11.44
CA CYS A 154 -5.48 -8.47 11.91
C CYS A 154 -4.45 -9.30 11.13
N PHE A 155 -3.21 -8.96 11.33
CA PHE A 155 -2.07 -9.80 10.94
C PHE A 155 -1.06 -9.91 12.09
N ARG A 156 -0.16 -10.90 11.98
CA ARG A 156 0.87 -11.15 13.00
C ARG A 156 2.23 -11.28 12.34
N VAL A 157 3.23 -10.73 13.01
CA VAL A 157 4.64 -10.86 12.67
C VAL A 157 5.43 -11.39 13.87
N SER A 158 6.52 -12.08 13.61
CA SER A 158 7.43 -12.58 14.67
C SER A 158 8.74 -11.82 14.61
N ILE A 159 9.11 -11.15 15.71
CA ILE A 159 10.26 -10.27 15.81
C ILE A 159 11.39 -11.01 16.49
N ILE A 160 12.51 -11.18 15.76
CA ILE A 160 13.74 -11.79 16.27
C ILE A 160 14.54 -10.78 17.12
N PRO A 161 15.44 -11.25 18.01
CA PRO A 161 16.19 -10.36 18.92
C PRO A 161 16.92 -9.21 18.21
N HIS A 162 17.59 -9.50 17.10
CA HIS A 162 18.30 -8.49 16.32
C HIS A 162 17.37 -7.35 15.84
N THR A 163 16.21 -7.68 15.28
CA THR A 163 15.22 -6.67 14.86
C THR A 163 14.69 -5.88 16.06
N ALA A 164 14.54 -6.53 17.22
CA ALA A 164 14.11 -5.88 18.45
C ALA A 164 15.10 -4.82 18.94
N GLU A 165 16.39 -5.09 18.82
CA GLU A 165 17.46 -4.19 19.25
C GLU A 165 17.68 -3.02 18.30
N GLU A 166 17.59 -3.27 17.00
CA GLU A 166 17.90 -2.30 15.94
C GLU A 166 16.70 -1.44 15.51
N THR A 167 15.51 -1.65 16.09
CA THR A 167 14.30 -0.91 15.71
C THR A 167 13.47 -0.44 16.89
N THR A 168 12.55 0.48 16.64
CA THR A 168 11.65 1.00 17.68
C THR A 168 10.45 0.08 17.98
N LEU A 169 10.24 -1.02 17.24
CA LEU A 169 8.99 -1.77 17.29
C LEU A 169 8.68 -2.33 18.69
N LEU A 170 9.65 -2.94 19.35
CA LEU A 170 9.44 -3.50 20.70
C LEU A 170 9.55 -2.48 21.84
N THR A 171 9.81 -1.20 21.54
CA THR A 171 9.66 -0.12 22.51
C THR A 171 8.21 0.37 22.63
N GLN A 172 7.34 -0.10 21.72
CA GLN A 172 5.91 0.18 21.69
C GLN A 172 5.14 -0.84 22.53
N LYS A 173 3.87 -0.59 22.75
CA LYS A 173 2.96 -1.44 23.55
C LYS A 173 1.61 -1.60 22.87
N ALA A 174 0.80 -2.51 23.38
CA ALA A 174 -0.60 -2.62 22.97
C ALA A 174 -1.34 -1.28 23.13
N GLY A 175 -2.08 -0.89 22.09
CA GLY A 175 -2.73 0.41 21.95
C GLY A 175 -1.94 1.41 21.11
N ASP A 176 -0.67 1.20 20.87
CA ASP A 176 0.15 2.12 20.07
C ASP A 176 -0.15 1.97 18.58
N THR A 177 -0.09 3.09 17.86
CA THR A 177 -0.28 3.17 16.42
C THR A 177 1.03 2.96 15.69
N VAL A 178 1.00 2.23 14.57
CA VAL A 178 2.13 2.00 13.66
C VAL A 178 1.76 2.39 12.22
N ASN A 179 2.74 2.87 11.47
CA ASN A 179 2.61 3.09 10.04
C ASN A 179 2.70 1.76 9.28
N LEU A 180 1.85 1.57 8.28
CA LEU A 180 1.81 0.36 7.46
C LEU A 180 1.99 0.70 5.98
N GLU A 181 2.90 -0.01 5.31
CA GLU A 181 3.03 0.02 3.86
C GLU A 181 2.99 -1.42 3.34
N CYS A 182 1.99 -1.74 2.50
CA CYS A 182 1.87 -3.02 1.85
C CYS A 182 2.85 -3.15 0.67
N ASP A 183 3.24 -4.38 0.35
CA ASP A 183 4.01 -4.64 -0.87
C ASP A 183 3.28 -4.07 -2.08
N MET A 184 3.97 -3.23 -2.84
CA MET A 184 3.40 -2.51 -3.99
C MET A 184 2.96 -3.44 -5.12
N LEU A 185 3.49 -4.67 -5.21
CA LEU A 185 3.12 -5.64 -6.25
C LEU A 185 1.63 -5.96 -6.21
N GLY A 186 1.04 -6.17 -5.03
CA GLY A 186 -0.39 -6.42 -4.88
C GLY A 186 -1.26 -5.28 -5.42
N LYS A 187 -0.85 -4.04 -5.19
CA LYS A 187 -1.56 -2.83 -5.67
C LYS A 187 -1.49 -2.69 -7.19
N TYR A 188 -0.34 -2.99 -7.81
CA TYR A 188 -0.20 -3.00 -9.27
C TYR A 188 -1.04 -4.11 -9.91
N VAL A 189 -1.00 -5.33 -9.37
CA VAL A 189 -1.80 -6.45 -9.87
C VAL A 189 -3.30 -6.12 -9.82
N GLU A 190 -3.82 -5.63 -8.70
CA GLU A 190 -5.22 -5.21 -8.57
C GLU A 190 -5.58 -4.15 -9.63
N ARG A 191 -4.76 -3.12 -9.79
CA ARG A 191 -5.00 -2.04 -10.75
C ARG A 191 -5.07 -2.53 -12.18
N LEU A 192 -4.16 -3.43 -12.58
CA LEU A 192 -4.11 -3.99 -13.93
C LEU A 192 -5.33 -4.88 -14.21
N LEU A 193 -5.71 -5.75 -13.28
CA LEU A 193 -6.89 -6.61 -13.41
C LEU A 193 -8.19 -5.79 -13.53
N HIS A 194 -8.34 -4.73 -12.77
CA HIS A 194 -9.50 -3.83 -12.90
C HIS A 194 -9.53 -3.10 -14.25
N PHE A 195 -8.38 -2.75 -14.81
CA PHE A 195 -8.30 -2.10 -16.11
C PHE A 195 -8.74 -3.03 -17.22
N GLU A 196 -8.35 -4.31 -17.20
CA GLU A 196 -8.78 -5.32 -18.16
C GLU A 196 -10.29 -5.57 -18.10
N GLN A 197 -10.87 -5.69 -16.91
CA GLN A 197 -12.32 -5.88 -16.72
C GLN A 197 -13.13 -4.70 -17.29
N THR A 198 -12.69 -3.46 -17.04
CA THR A 198 -13.37 -2.26 -17.57
C THR A 198 -13.30 -2.21 -19.08
N THR A 199 -12.19 -2.63 -19.68
CA THR A 199 -12.00 -2.66 -21.15
C THR A 199 -12.85 -3.77 -21.81
N GLU A 200 -12.95 -4.94 -21.17
CA GLU A 200 -13.82 -6.02 -21.64
C GLU A 200 -15.31 -5.65 -21.56
N GLU A 201 -15.76 -4.99 -20.51
CA GLU A 201 -17.13 -4.50 -20.39
C GLU A 201 -17.47 -3.44 -21.44
N GLN A 202 -16.57 -2.51 -21.74
CA GLN A 202 -16.75 -1.52 -22.80
C GLN A 202 -16.75 -2.14 -24.19
N THR A 203 -15.88 -3.12 -24.46
CA THR A 203 -15.86 -3.84 -25.73
C THR A 203 -17.06 -4.77 -25.90
N SER A 204 -17.57 -5.38 -24.82
CA SER A 204 -18.77 -6.23 -24.89
C SER A 204 -20.04 -5.43 -25.11
N LYS A 205 -20.14 -4.20 -24.57
CA LYS A 205 -21.27 -3.29 -24.80
C LYS A 205 -21.36 -2.78 -26.23
N ASN A 206 -20.26 -2.80 -26.99
CA ASN A 206 -20.19 -2.26 -28.35
C ASN A 206 -20.14 -3.32 -29.47
N ARG A 207 -20.22 -4.60 -29.15
CA ARG A 207 -20.31 -5.65 -30.20
C ARG A 207 -21.74 -5.80 -30.70
N HIS A 208 -22.11 -4.92 -31.62
CA HIS A 208 -23.30 -5.12 -32.46
C HIS A 208 -22.90 -5.87 -33.74
N TYR A 209 -23.38 -7.09 -33.88
CA TYR A 209 -23.22 -7.82 -35.13
C TYR A 209 -24.42 -7.53 -36.02
N LEU A 210 -24.19 -6.88 -37.16
CA LEU A 210 -25.18 -6.63 -38.18
C LEU A 210 -25.11 -7.75 -39.22
N PHE A 211 -26.13 -8.60 -39.29
CA PHE A 211 -26.24 -9.58 -40.33
C PHE A 211 -27.38 -9.19 -41.30
N LEU A 212 -27.00 -8.99 -42.58
CA LEU A 212 -27.97 -8.75 -43.66
C LEU A 212 -28.32 -10.07 -44.32
N PHE A 213 -29.55 -10.51 -44.15
CA PHE A 213 -30.06 -11.69 -44.87
C PHE A 213 -31.18 -11.28 -45.82
N GLY A 214 -30.97 -11.50 -47.14
CA GLY A 214 -32.02 -11.52 -48.17
C GLY A 214 -32.91 -10.28 -48.26
N GLY A 215 -32.33 -9.09 -48.38
CA GLY A 215 -33.06 -7.89 -48.88
C GLY A 215 -34.19 -7.27 -48.03
N ALA A 216 -34.62 -7.91 -46.93
CA ALA A 216 -35.77 -7.47 -46.15
C ALA A 216 -35.63 -7.57 -44.61
N TRP A 217 -34.54 -8.16 -44.08
CA TRP A 217 -34.41 -8.42 -42.67
C TRP A 217 -33.03 -8.01 -42.16
N ILE A 218 -32.98 -7.26 -41.02
CA ILE A 218 -31.76 -6.86 -40.32
C ILE A 218 -31.78 -7.55 -38.95
N PHE A 219 -30.78 -8.41 -38.68
CA PHE A 219 -30.58 -9.02 -37.38
C PHE A 219 -29.50 -8.23 -36.64
N ILE A 220 -29.84 -7.62 -35.50
CA ILE A 220 -28.90 -7.03 -34.59
C ILE A 220 -28.73 -7.99 -33.40
N ILE A 221 -27.56 -8.62 -33.30
CA ILE A 221 -27.24 -9.52 -32.19
C ILE A 221 -26.47 -8.71 -31.14
N ASN A 222 -27.11 -8.47 -30.00
CA ASN A 222 -26.45 -7.94 -28.82
C ASN A 222 -25.93 -9.10 -27.98
N TYR A 223 -24.62 -9.26 -27.91
CA TYR A 223 -23.98 -10.24 -27.03
C TYR A 223 -23.75 -9.65 -25.66
N GLN A 224 -24.49 -10.11 -24.63
CA GLN A 224 -24.19 -9.83 -23.24
C GLN A 224 -23.64 -11.10 -22.56
N LYS A 225 -22.57 -10.96 -21.79
CA LYS A 225 -22.06 -12.05 -20.93
C LYS A 225 -23.20 -12.54 -20.04
N GLY A 226 -23.60 -13.80 -20.22
CA GLY A 226 -24.64 -14.44 -19.40
C GLY A 226 -25.81 -14.99 -20.20
N CYS A 227 -25.55 -15.65 -21.33
CA CYS A 227 -26.53 -16.51 -22.08
C CYS A 227 -27.89 -15.88 -22.42
N THR A 228 -27.99 -14.60 -22.71
CA THR A 228 -29.19 -14.04 -23.33
C THR A 228 -28.81 -13.45 -24.68
N ILE A 229 -29.15 -14.15 -25.76
CA ILE A 229 -29.03 -13.62 -27.12
C ILE A 229 -30.33 -12.91 -27.43
N CYS A 230 -30.32 -11.58 -27.48
CA CYS A 230 -31.48 -10.79 -27.90
C CYS A 230 -31.40 -10.58 -29.41
N PHE A 231 -32.31 -11.20 -30.13
CA PHE A 231 -32.50 -10.93 -31.55
C PHE A 231 -33.50 -9.80 -31.74
N ASN A 232 -33.06 -8.67 -32.27
CA ASN A 232 -33.95 -7.65 -32.76
C ASN A 232 -34.12 -7.82 -34.27
N ILE A 233 -35.30 -8.28 -34.70
CA ILE A 233 -35.66 -8.42 -36.08
C ILE A 233 -36.39 -7.15 -36.51
N ILE A 234 -35.79 -6.38 -37.41
CA ILE A 234 -36.41 -5.18 -37.96
C ILE A 234 -36.88 -5.52 -39.37
N GLN A 235 -38.18 -5.60 -39.54
CA GLN A 235 -38.82 -5.69 -40.87
C GLN A 235 -39.10 -4.27 -41.34
N LEU A 236 -38.66 -3.93 -42.54
CA LEU A 236 -38.84 -2.58 -43.14
C LEU A 236 -40.29 -2.06 -43.20
N LYS A 237 -41.28 -2.90 -42.87
CA LYS A 237 -42.71 -2.50 -42.83
C LYS A 237 -43.41 -2.68 -41.46
N LYS A 238 -42.83 -3.37 -40.47
CA LYS A 238 -43.37 -3.48 -39.10
C LYS A 238 -42.26 -3.85 -38.12
N LEU A 239 -42.10 -3.09 -37.00
CA LEU A 239 -41.23 -3.46 -35.89
C LEU A 239 -41.86 -4.59 -35.07
N CYS A 240 -41.21 -5.75 -35.03
CA CYS A 240 -41.55 -6.81 -34.11
C CYS A 240 -40.35 -7.14 -33.24
N ARG A 241 -40.49 -7.03 -31.90
CA ARG A 241 -39.46 -7.46 -30.93
C ARG A 241 -39.74 -8.93 -30.57
N LEU A 242 -38.83 -9.81 -30.87
CA LEU A 242 -38.84 -11.19 -30.38
C LEU A 242 -37.61 -11.37 -29.49
N CYS A 243 -37.80 -11.60 -28.20
CA CYS A 243 -36.74 -12.04 -27.27
C CYS A 243 -36.77 -13.55 -27.19
N VAL A 244 -35.72 -14.22 -27.64
CA VAL A 244 -35.55 -15.67 -27.49
C VAL A 244 -34.39 -15.91 -26.53
N THR A 245 -34.70 -16.53 -25.39
CA THR A 245 -33.70 -16.95 -24.41
C THR A 245 -33.21 -18.35 -24.77
N VAL A 246 -31.97 -18.46 -25.16
CA VAL A 246 -31.32 -19.77 -25.41
C VAL A 246 -30.53 -20.15 -24.18
N LYS A 247 -30.96 -21.15 -23.42
CA LYS A 247 -30.14 -21.81 -22.42
C LYS A 247 -29.19 -22.77 -23.11
N SER A 248 -27.89 -22.45 -23.12
CA SER A 248 -26.90 -23.44 -23.51
C SER A 248 -26.64 -24.40 -22.33
N PHE A 249 -26.93 -25.68 -22.55
CA PHE A 249 -26.37 -26.78 -21.76
C PHE A 249 -24.94 -27.04 -22.26
N TRP A 250 -23.95 -26.77 -21.45
CA TRP A 250 -22.64 -27.45 -21.38
C TRP A 250 -22.21 -27.47 -19.93
#